data_a8032dfba4469a891288d1ec5070f8a1
#
_entry.id   a8032dfba4469a891288d1ec5070f8a1
#
_cell.length_a   1.000
_cell.length_b   1.000
_cell.length_c   1.000
_cell.angle_alpha   90.00
_cell.angle_beta   90.00
_cell.angle_gamma   90.00
#
_symmetry.space_group_name_H-M   'P 1'
#
loop_
_entity.id
_entity.type
_entity.pdbx_description
1 polymer ?
#
loop_
_entity_poly.entity_id
_entity_poly.type
_entity_poly.pdbx_seq_one_letter_code
_entity_poly.pdbx_strand_id
1 'polypeptide(L)'
;VAERQAGAAAPDTPGTRDTPGTPVASDTPDARASGAFDRDTAVALERSSDSEAVFAAEVSSDWRAGRGPHGGYLAAMLLRALSEGLSITTSGRSTGAPRSLTIHYLRAPDPGPVQIRVKLERAGRSLSTLSAQLERNGTPLALALAAFSVPWSAPEIADLPLPDVAPPDPVRESGRLLHPAAPPFTRHLILQPRIGAVPFEGSEQPMEIGGWLGLAEPRPVDALSLAFFSDALFSPPFLRLHEPGTSPTVDLTVHFRTSLPRVADPDPGELCFARFRTGIVHEGFFEEDGVIWAQDGTVLAQSRQLAILMALPKR
;
A
#
# COMPACT_ATOMS: atom_id res chain seq x y z
N VAL A 1 47.03 -30.36 50.80
CA VAL A 1 46.62 -30.17 52.19
C VAL A 1 45.15 -29.79 52.13
N ALA A 2 44.29 -30.73 52.20
CA ALA A 2 43.36 -31.13 53.26
C ALA A 2 42.48 -29.93 53.72
N GLU A 3 41.24 -30.00 53.85
CA GLU A 3 40.38 -31.00 54.48
C GLU A 3 38.91 -30.79 54.17
N ARG A 4 38.17 -31.85 54.18
CA ARG A 4 36.71 -32.00 54.18
C ARG A 4 36.04 -31.36 55.38
N GLN A 5 34.81 -30.94 55.24
CA GLN A 5 33.78 -31.35 56.20
C GLN A 5 32.38 -31.35 55.63
N ALA A 6 31.69 -32.41 55.91
CA ALA A 6 30.31 -32.73 55.56
C ALA A 6 29.34 -32.17 56.63
N GLY A 7 28.12 -32.04 56.24
CA GLY A 7 27.05 -32.15 57.26
C GLY A 7 25.84 -31.26 57.06
N ALA A 8 24.76 -31.93 56.82
CA ALA A 8 23.45 -31.84 57.40
C ALA A 8 22.28 -31.56 56.42
N ALA A 9 21.53 -32.60 56.20
CA ALA A 9 20.19 -32.57 55.68
C ALA A 9 19.18 -32.03 56.73
N ALA A 10 18.18 -31.30 56.28
CA ALA A 10 16.95 -31.06 57.03
C ALA A 10 15.79 -30.77 56.05
N PRO A 11 14.53 -30.81 56.44
CA PRO A 11 13.59 -31.80 55.91
C PRO A 11 12.56 -31.25 54.95
N ASP A 12 11.85 -32.17 54.26
CA ASP A 12 10.69 -32.00 53.42
C ASP A 12 9.60 -31.14 54.08
N THR A 13 9.05 -30.19 53.29
CA THR A 13 7.74 -29.59 53.57
C THR A 13 6.85 -29.69 52.32
N PRO A 14 5.55 -30.00 52.47
CA PRO A 14 4.71 -30.47 51.40
C PRO A 14 4.03 -29.36 50.61
N GLY A 15 3.88 -29.64 49.34
CA GLY A 15 2.81 -29.29 48.40
C GLY A 15 2.12 -27.93 48.52
N THR A 16 2.39 -27.06 47.56
CA THR A 16 1.45 -26.00 47.18
C THR A 16 0.77 -26.35 45.87
N ARG A 17 -0.54 -26.32 45.89
CA ARG A 17 -1.45 -26.65 44.80
C ARG A 17 -1.24 -25.75 43.61
N ASP A 18 -1.17 -26.34 42.43
CA ASP A 18 -1.34 -25.67 41.14
C ASP A 18 -2.68 -24.96 41.07
N THR A 19 -2.64 -23.65 40.98
CA THR A 19 -3.79 -22.83 40.58
C THR A 19 -3.76 -22.75 39.03
N PRO A 20 -4.89 -23.04 38.33
CA PRO A 20 -4.93 -22.91 36.88
C PRO A 20 -4.71 -21.44 36.52
N GLY A 21 -3.70 -21.18 35.66
CA GLY A 21 -3.41 -19.89 35.11
C GLY A 21 -4.61 -19.37 34.31
N THR A 22 -5.06 -18.17 34.65
CA THR A 22 -6.02 -17.38 33.88
C THR A 22 -5.46 -17.19 32.47
N PRO A 23 -6.24 -17.43 31.40
CA PRO A 23 -5.78 -17.17 30.06
C PRO A 23 -5.49 -15.66 29.92
N VAL A 24 -4.26 -15.33 29.52
CA VAL A 24 -3.88 -13.97 29.11
C VAL A 24 -4.71 -13.66 27.89
N ALA A 25 -5.63 -12.72 28.00
CA ALA A 25 -6.35 -12.16 26.87
C ALA A 25 -5.30 -11.58 25.91
N SER A 26 -5.28 -12.08 24.68
CA SER A 26 -4.54 -11.47 23.61
C SER A 26 -5.16 -10.09 23.37
N ASP A 27 -4.41 -9.02 23.66
CA ASP A 27 -4.75 -7.66 23.24
C ASP A 27 -4.75 -7.63 21.70
N THR A 28 -5.89 -7.94 21.11
CA THR A 28 -6.20 -7.56 19.75
C THR A 28 -6.39 -6.04 19.78
N PRO A 29 -5.64 -5.24 18.99
CA PRO A 29 -5.85 -3.79 18.91
C PRO A 29 -7.33 -3.53 18.62
N ASP A 30 -7.92 -2.61 19.37
CA ASP A 30 -9.34 -2.24 19.27
C ASP A 30 -9.65 -1.83 17.81
N ALA A 31 -10.41 -2.67 17.09
CA ALA A 31 -10.79 -2.44 15.69
C ALA A 31 -11.58 -1.11 15.48
N ARG A 32 -11.97 -0.44 16.57
CA ARG A 32 -12.64 0.87 16.55
C ARG A 32 -11.67 2.04 16.50
N ALA A 33 -10.37 1.83 16.77
CA ALA A 33 -9.34 2.87 16.75
C ALA A 33 -8.61 2.96 15.40
N SER A 34 -8.80 2.00 14.48
CA SER A 34 -8.17 2.02 13.15
C SER A 34 -9.03 2.80 12.15
N GLY A 35 -8.39 3.69 11.37
CA GLY A 35 -9.05 4.44 10.29
C GLY A 35 -9.61 3.52 9.19
N ALA A 36 -10.46 4.09 8.31
CA ALA A 36 -11.09 3.34 7.22
C ALA A 36 -10.07 2.63 6.33
N PHE A 37 -8.93 3.26 6.05
CA PHE A 37 -7.87 2.65 5.22
C PHE A 37 -7.31 1.37 5.87
N ASP A 38 -6.96 1.41 7.15
CA ASP A 38 -6.39 0.25 7.83
C ASP A 38 -7.42 -0.87 8.01
N ARG A 39 -8.66 -0.52 8.34
CA ARG A 39 -9.76 -1.48 8.47
C ARG A 39 -10.05 -2.18 7.14
N ASP A 40 -10.16 -1.41 6.05
CA ASP A 40 -10.61 -1.93 4.76
C ASP A 40 -9.48 -2.57 3.94
N THR A 41 -8.19 -2.37 4.32
CA THR A 41 -7.04 -3.11 3.77
C THR A 41 -6.59 -4.26 4.68
N ALA A 42 -7.26 -4.50 5.80
CA ALA A 42 -6.91 -5.55 6.75
C ALA A 42 -6.97 -6.94 6.10
N VAL A 43 -6.08 -7.81 6.55
CA VAL A 43 -6.06 -9.22 6.16
C VAL A 43 -6.03 -10.08 7.42
N ALA A 44 -6.65 -11.25 7.37
CA ALA A 44 -6.68 -12.19 8.49
C ALA A 44 -6.08 -13.53 8.07
N LEU A 45 -5.05 -13.99 8.78
CA LEU A 45 -4.41 -15.27 8.49
C LEU A 45 -5.41 -16.42 8.67
N GLU A 46 -5.60 -17.24 7.64
CA GLU A 46 -6.40 -18.47 7.70
C GLU A 46 -5.55 -19.72 7.92
N ARG A 47 -4.43 -19.82 7.20
CA ARG A 47 -3.48 -20.93 7.31
C ARG A 47 -2.10 -20.53 6.80
N SER A 48 -1.08 -21.23 7.27
CA SER A 48 0.30 -21.03 6.83
C SER A 48 1.11 -22.32 6.85
N SER A 49 2.22 -22.29 6.13
CA SER A 49 3.29 -23.29 6.12
C SER A 49 4.65 -22.54 6.07
N ASP A 50 5.74 -23.30 5.98
CA ASP A 50 7.10 -22.71 5.88
C ASP A 50 7.32 -21.86 4.62
N SER A 51 6.48 -22.00 3.59
CA SER A 51 6.64 -21.29 2.31
C SER A 51 5.38 -20.56 1.82
N GLU A 52 4.24 -20.75 2.48
CA GLU A 52 2.96 -20.17 2.06
C GLU A 52 2.16 -19.64 3.24
N ALA A 53 1.41 -18.56 3.00
CA ALA A 53 0.40 -18.04 3.91
C ALA A 53 -0.87 -17.70 3.10
N VAL A 54 -2.03 -18.00 3.64
CA VAL A 54 -3.32 -17.66 3.02
C VAL A 54 -4.09 -16.77 3.98
N PHE A 55 -4.56 -15.67 3.46
CA PHE A 55 -5.30 -14.66 4.21
C PHE A 55 -6.71 -14.52 3.68
N ALA A 56 -7.67 -14.35 4.57
CA ALA A 56 -8.97 -13.78 4.24
C ALA A 56 -8.87 -12.26 4.21
N ALA A 57 -9.59 -11.65 3.28
CA ALA A 57 -9.76 -10.19 3.19
C ALA A 57 -11.16 -9.87 2.64
N GLU A 58 -11.55 -8.59 2.70
CA GLU A 58 -12.82 -8.13 2.15
C GLU A 58 -12.62 -6.91 1.26
N VAL A 59 -13.15 -6.98 0.05
CA VAL A 59 -13.17 -5.84 -0.87
C VAL A 59 -14.33 -4.93 -0.50
N SER A 60 -14.02 -3.75 0.01
CA SER A 60 -15.00 -2.74 0.41
C SER A 60 -15.57 -1.97 -0.79
N SER A 61 -16.88 -1.71 -0.78
CA SER A 61 -17.54 -0.85 -1.78
C SER A 61 -17.12 0.61 -1.69
N ASP A 62 -16.57 1.03 -0.57
CA ASP A 62 -16.19 2.40 -0.27
C ASP A 62 -14.96 2.87 -1.07
N TRP A 63 -14.15 1.92 -1.54
CA TRP A 63 -12.95 2.17 -2.34
C TRP A 63 -13.17 1.93 -3.84
N ARG A 64 -14.39 2.17 -4.34
CA ARG A 64 -14.68 2.01 -5.77
C ARG A 64 -14.08 3.16 -6.61
N ALA A 65 -13.55 2.76 -7.79
CA ALA A 65 -13.14 3.64 -8.88
C ALA A 65 -13.83 3.17 -10.17
N GLY A 66 -14.88 3.86 -10.59
CA GLY A 66 -15.65 3.43 -11.76
C GLY A 66 -16.40 2.11 -11.52
N ARG A 67 -16.10 1.08 -12.33
CA ARG A 67 -16.82 -0.21 -12.30
C ARG A 67 -16.29 -1.20 -11.28
N GLY A 68 -15.09 -0.99 -10.75
CA GLY A 68 -14.44 -1.90 -9.80
C GLY A 68 -13.84 -1.16 -8.60
N PRO A 69 -13.14 -1.86 -7.70
CA PRO A 69 -12.36 -1.25 -6.66
C PRO A 69 -11.18 -0.49 -7.25
N HIS A 70 -10.70 0.51 -6.53
CA HIS A 70 -9.51 1.29 -6.89
C HIS A 70 -8.26 0.40 -6.91
N GLY A 71 -7.43 0.52 -7.96
CA GLY A 71 -6.24 -0.35 -8.11
C GLY A 71 -5.22 -0.17 -7.00
N GLY A 72 -4.95 1.07 -6.59
CA GLY A 72 -4.07 1.37 -5.47
C GLY A 72 -4.58 0.85 -4.12
N TYR A 73 -5.90 0.78 -3.91
CA TYR A 73 -6.48 0.14 -2.73
C TYR A 73 -6.18 -1.37 -2.71
N LEU A 74 -6.36 -2.06 -3.83
CA LEU A 74 -5.98 -3.47 -3.96
C LEU A 74 -4.47 -3.66 -3.82
N ALA A 75 -3.65 -2.71 -4.32
CA ALA A 75 -2.20 -2.72 -4.16
C ALA A 75 -1.79 -2.67 -2.68
N ALA A 76 -2.43 -1.79 -1.90
CA ALA A 76 -2.18 -1.71 -0.46
C ALA A 76 -2.57 -2.99 0.29
N MET A 77 -3.74 -3.56 -0.03
CA MET A 77 -4.21 -4.84 0.54
C MET A 77 -3.24 -6.00 0.21
N LEU A 78 -2.81 -6.12 -1.04
CA LEU A 78 -1.83 -7.13 -1.47
C LEU A 78 -0.47 -6.93 -0.80
N LEU A 79 0.00 -5.68 -0.68
CA LEU A 79 1.27 -5.39 0.00
C LEU A 79 1.21 -5.72 1.50
N ARG A 80 0.07 -5.50 2.15
CA ARG A 80 -0.14 -5.90 3.56
C ARG A 80 -0.02 -7.42 3.70
N ALA A 81 -0.73 -8.20 2.87
CA ALA A 81 -0.65 -9.65 2.88
C ALA A 81 0.78 -10.15 2.61
N LEU A 82 1.49 -9.55 1.65
CA LEU A 82 2.88 -9.88 1.33
C LEU A 82 3.83 -9.58 2.50
N SER A 83 3.62 -8.46 3.21
CA SER A 83 4.43 -8.07 4.36
C SER A 83 4.22 -8.99 5.56
N GLU A 84 2.96 -9.33 5.86
CA GLU A 84 2.63 -10.31 6.90
C GLU A 84 3.11 -11.71 6.53
N GLY A 85 2.92 -12.12 5.27
CA GLY A 85 3.40 -13.38 4.72
C GLY A 85 4.93 -13.53 4.82
N LEU A 86 5.69 -12.45 4.58
CA LEU A 86 7.14 -12.44 4.80
C LEU A 86 7.50 -12.77 6.26
N SER A 87 6.85 -12.11 7.21
CA SER A 87 7.09 -12.35 8.64
C SER A 87 6.78 -13.80 9.04
N ILE A 88 5.65 -14.33 8.57
CA ILE A 88 5.20 -15.70 8.87
C ILE A 88 6.14 -16.73 8.26
N THR A 89 6.36 -16.69 6.95
CA THR A 89 7.13 -17.70 6.22
C THR A 89 8.63 -17.66 6.52
N THR A 90 9.14 -16.56 7.05
CA THR A 90 10.53 -16.46 7.52
C THR A 90 10.67 -16.59 9.03
N SER A 91 9.58 -16.83 9.78
CA SER A 91 9.55 -16.86 11.25
C SER A 91 10.17 -15.60 11.85
N GLY A 92 9.88 -14.44 11.28
CA GLY A 92 10.39 -13.12 11.70
C GLY A 92 11.89 -12.89 11.43
N ARG A 93 12.58 -13.81 10.75
CA ARG A 93 14.03 -13.65 10.45
C ARG A 93 14.32 -12.62 9.37
N SER A 94 13.38 -12.36 8.47
CA SER A 94 13.48 -11.30 7.47
C SER A 94 12.70 -10.07 7.95
N THR A 95 13.39 -8.94 8.05
CA THR A 95 12.83 -7.66 8.55
C THR A 95 12.93 -6.55 7.52
N GLY A 96 13.11 -6.90 6.23
CA GLY A 96 13.28 -5.92 5.16
C GLY A 96 12.00 -5.13 4.88
N ALA A 97 12.16 -3.85 4.54
CA ALA A 97 11.09 -3.03 3.99
C ALA A 97 10.82 -3.42 2.53
N PRO A 98 9.60 -3.21 2.00
CA PRO A 98 9.32 -3.41 0.59
C PRO A 98 10.21 -2.48 -0.26
N ARG A 99 10.74 -3.01 -1.38
CA ARG A 99 11.54 -2.28 -2.37
C ARG A 99 10.85 -2.19 -3.71
N SER A 100 10.08 -3.22 -4.05
CA SER A 100 9.22 -3.21 -5.23
C SER A 100 7.94 -3.98 -5.00
N LEU A 101 6.90 -3.57 -5.69
CA LEU A 101 5.64 -4.27 -5.82
C LEU A 101 5.22 -4.16 -7.28
N THR A 102 4.99 -5.27 -7.96
CA THR A 102 4.43 -5.32 -9.32
C THR A 102 3.13 -6.11 -9.26
N ILE A 103 2.06 -5.56 -9.85
CA ILE A 103 0.73 -6.18 -9.86
C ILE A 103 0.22 -6.23 -11.29
N HIS A 104 -0.37 -7.36 -11.67
CA HIS A 104 -1.21 -7.49 -12.86
C HIS A 104 -2.67 -7.66 -12.42
N TYR A 105 -3.55 -6.76 -12.85
CA TYR A 105 -4.98 -6.80 -12.58
C TYR A 105 -5.69 -7.61 -13.65
N LEU A 106 -6.22 -8.77 -13.30
CA LEU A 106 -6.82 -9.71 -14.24
C LEU A 106 -8.32 -9.48 -14.39
N ARG A 107 -8.99 -9.19 -13.27
CA ARG A 107 -10.43 -8.96 -13.19
C ARG A 107 -10.75 -8.05 -12.01
N ALA A 108 -11.63 -7.08 -12.22
CA ALA A 108 -12.14 -6.26 -11.13
C ALA A 108 -13.06 -7.12 -10.23
N PRO A 109 -12.72 -7.30 -8.94
CA PRO A 109 -13.63 -7.97 -8.01
C PRO A 109 -14.84 -7.10 -7.67
N ASP A 110 -15.99 -7.73 -7.50
CA ASP A 110 -17.10 -7.09 -6.79
C ASP A 110 -16.78 -6.94 -5.30
N PRO A 111 -17.47 -6.05 -4.55
CA PRO A 111 -17.36 -6.02 -3.10
C PRO A 111 -17.64 -7.38 -2.44
N GLY A 112 -17.02 -7.64 -1.27
CA GLY A 112 -17.20 -8.85 -0.49
C GLY A 112 -15.92 -9.68 -0.32
N PRO A 113 -16.03 -10.91 0.23
CA PRO A 113 -14.90 -11.71 0.66
C PRO A 113 -14.01 -12.17 -0.49
N VAL A 114 -12.71 -12.15 -0.25
CA VAL A 114 -11.65 -12.64 -1.13
C VAL A 114 -10.59 -13.38 -0.31
N GLN A 115 -9.76 -14.17 -0.98
CA GLN A 115 -8.55 -14.77 -0.40
C GLN A 115 -7.30 -14.18 -1.06
N ILE A 116 -6.22 -14.08 -0.28
CA ILE A 116 -4.89 -13.73 -0.76
C ILE A 116 -3.95 -14.85 -0.38
N ARG A 117 -3.46 -15.55 -1.39
CA ARG A 117 -2.44 -16.59 -1.24
C ARG A 117 -1.08 -15.97 -1.47
N VAL A 118 -0.24 -15.98 -0.44
CA VAL A 118 1.14 -15.49 -0.49
C VAL A 118 2.09 -16.67 -0.49
N LYS A 119 3.11 -16.62 -1.35
CA LYS A 119 4.15 -17.64 -1.45
C LYS A 119 5.53 -17.00 -1.35
N LEU A 120 6.39 -17.56 -0.51
CA LEU A 120 7.81 -17.23 -0.42
C LEU A 120 8.55 -17.88 -1.59
N GLU A 121 8.91 -17.08 -2.60
CA GLU A 121 9.65 -17.56 -3.77
C GLU A 121 11.16 -17.70 -3.48
N ARG A 122 11.67 -16.79 -2.67
CA ARG A 122 13.06 -16.78 -2.23
C ARG A 122 13.23 -16.13 -0.88
N ALA A 123 13.83 -16.82 0.08
CA ALA A 123 14.34 -16.26 1.31
C ALA A 123 15.84 -16.03 1.18
N GLY A 124 16.29 -14.78 1.18
CA GLY A 124 17.70 -14.40 1.20
C GLY A 124 18.07 -13.69 2.50
N ARG A 125 19.35 -13.64 2.82
CA ARG A 125 19.83 -12.92 4.00
C ARG A 125 19.54 -11.42 3.96
N SER A 126 19.58 -10.82 2.77
CA SER A 126 19.40 -9.37 2.59
C SER A 126 18.22 -9.02 1.70
N LEU A 127 17.75 -9.96 0.87
CA LEU A 127 16.68 -9.77 -0.09
C LEU A 127 15.78 -11.00 -0.12
N SER A 128 14.48 -10.81 0.10
CA SER A 128 13.46 -11.84 -0.02
C SER A 128 12.46 -11.45 -1.12
N THR A 129 11.95 -12.45 -1.84
CA THR A 129 10.95 -12.26 -2.89
C THR A 129 9.73 -13.11 -2.60
N LEU A 130 8.56 -12.50 -2.66
CA LEU A 130 7.27 -13.17 -2.46
C LEU A 130 6.34 -12.87 -3.62
N SER A 131 5.52 -13.85 -3.96
CA SER A 131 4.38 -13.66 -4.86
C SER A 131 3.08 -13.68 -4.07
N ALA A 132 2.04 -13.04 -4.62
CA ALA A 132 0.69 -13.12 -4.08
C ALA A 132 -0.33 -13.28 -5.21
N GLN A 133 -1.39 -14.03 -4.94
CA GLN A 133 -2.56 -14.15 -5.79
C GLN A 133 -3.80 -13.74 -5.00
N LEU A 134 -4.48 -12.69 -5.46
CA LEU A 134 -5.83 -12.35 -5.01
C LEU A 134 -6.81 -13.22 -5.78
N GLU A 135 -7.71 -13.91 -5.08
CA GLU A 135 -8.67 -14.83 -5.71
C GLU A 135 -10.04 -14.80 -5.03
N ARG A 136 -11.06 -15.21 -5.77
CA ARG A 136 -12.40 -15.48 -5.23
C ARG A 136 -12.91 -16.80 -5.81
N ASN A 137 -13.25 -17.76 -4.94
CA ASN A 137 -13.71 -19.09 -5.33
C ASN A 137 -12.78 -19.78 -6.35
N GLY A 138 -11.45 -19.67 -6.15
CA GLY A 138 -10.43 -20.22 -7.04
C GLY A 138 -10.21 -19.45 -8.34
N THR A 139 -10.95 -18.36 -8.59
CA THR A 139 -10.76 -17.50 -9.77
C THR A 139 -9.74 -16.40 -9.46
N PRO A 140 -8.60 -16.34 -10.18
CA PRO A 140 -7.62 -15.26 -10.01
C PRO A 140 -8.19 -13.89 -10.40
N LEU A 141 -7.96 -12.89 -9.56
CA LEU A 141 -8.38 -11.50 -9.74
C LEU A 141 -7.19 -10.57 -9.96
N ALA A 142 -6.08 -10.82 -9.25
CA ALA A 142 -4.81 -10.12 -9.44
C ALA A 142 -3.64 -11.03 -9.07
N LEU A 143 -2.48 -10.76 -9.69
CA LEU A 143 -1.21 -11.39 -9.37
C LEU A 143 -0.23 -10.32 -8.94
N ALA A 144 0.56 -10.58 -7.91
CA ALA A 144 1.56 -9.66 -7.42
C ALA A 144 2.91 -10.33 -7.16
N LEU A 145 3.98 -9.57 -7.34
CA LEU A 145 5.34 -9.94 -6.96
C LEU A 145 5.96 -8.78 -6.20
N ALA A 146 6.59 -9.07 -5.05
CA ALA A 146 7.25 -8.06 -4.23
C ALA A 146 8.64 -8.49 -3.79
N ALA A 147 9.54 -7.52 -3.70
CA ALA A 147 10.87 -7.69 -3.13
C ALA A 147 11.00 -6.88 -1.83
N PHE A 148 11.57 -7.51 -0.80
CA PHE A 148 11.81 -6.93 0.52
C PHE A 148 13.29 -6.98 0.84
N SER A 149 13.84 -5.88 1.36
CA SER A 149 15.27 -5.79 1.68
C SER A 149 15.54 -4.75 2.77
N VAL A 150 16.55 -5.02 3.59
CA VAL A 150 17.19 -3.97 4.39
C VAL A 150 17.93 -2.98 3.49
N PRO A 151 18.19 -1.75 3.94
CA PRO A 151 19.05 -0.82 3.21
C PRO A 151 20.45 -1.42 2.96
N TRP A 152 21.01 -1.11 1.80
CA TRP A 152 22.38 -1.48 1.45
C TRP A 152 23.29 -0.27 1.60
N SER A 153 24.48 -0.47 2.11
CA SER A 153 25.50 0.59 2.17
C SER A 153 26.01 0.88 0.75
N ALA A 154 25.67 2.04 0.22
CA ALA A 154 26.06 2.52 -1.10
C ALA A 154 26.06 4.06 -1.12
N PRO A 155 26.71 4.72 -2.07
CA PRO A 155 26.55 6.16 -2.28
C PRO A 155 25.10 6.52 -2.56
N GLU A 156 24.63 7.62 -1.97
CA GLU A 156 23.30 8.16 -2.24
C GLU A 156 23.39 9.23 -3.33
N ILE A 157 22.59 9.08 -4.40
CA ILE A 157 22.52 10.00 -5.53
C ILE A 157 21.03 10.21 -5.83
N ALA A 158 20.60 11.47 -5.90
CA ALA A 158 19.22 11.85 -6.17
C ALA A 158 19.16 13.04 -7.13
N ASP A 159 18.88 12.76 -8.40
CA ASP A 159 18.68 13.76 -9.47
C ASP A 159 17.18 13.91 -9.82
N LEU A 160 16.32 13.83 -8.83
CA LEU A 160 14.86 13.88 -8.97
C LEU A 160 14.26 14.87 -7.95
N PRO A 161 14.45 16.18 -8.15
CA PRO A 161 13.99 17.19 -7.20
C PRO A 161 12.46 17.25 -7.15
N LEU A 162 11.94 17.63 -5.97
CA LEU A 162 10.55 18.05 -5.86
C LEU A 162 10.30 19.22 -6.82
N PRO A 163 9.21 19.21 -7.62
CA PRO A 163 8.84 20.33 -8.46
C PRO A 163 8.70 21.64 -7.66
N ASP A 164 9.02 22.77 -8.29
CA ASP A 164 8.79 24.10 -7.71
C ASP A 164 7.28 24.41 -7.69
N VAL A 165 6.64 24.04 -6.59
CA VAL A 165 5.20 24.21 -6.38
C VAL A 165 4.94 24.84 -5.00
N ALA A 166 3.79 25.51 -4.87
CA ALA A 166 3.38 26.03 -3.59
C ALA A 166 3.25 24.91 -2.53
N PRO A 167 3.64 25.16 -1.26
CA PRO A 167 3.53 24.18 -0.20
C PRO A 167 2.07 23.77 0.02
N PRO A 168 1.82 22.71 0.82
CA PRO A 168 0.46 22.30 1.12
C PRO A 168 -0.29 23.39 1.88
N ASP A 169 -1.59 23.53 1.58
CA ASP A 169 -2.46 24.45 2.28
C ASP A 169 -2.68 23.97 3.72
N PRO A 170 -2.77 24.88 4.70
CA PRO A 170 -2.99 24.52 6.10
C PRO A 170 -4.33 23.82 6.34
N VAL A 171 -5.33 24.11 5.50
CA VAL A 171 -6.67 23.55 5.62
C VAL A 171 -6.70 22.18 4.94
N ARG A 172 -6.91 21.15 5.73
CA ARG A 172 -7.06 19.78 5.27
C ARG A 172 -8.53 19.48 4.97
N GLU A 173 -9.01 19.95 3.85
CA GLU A 173 -10.32 19.51 3.39
C GLU A 173 -10.21 18.12 2.74
N SER A 174 -10.97 17.16 3.27
CA SER A 174 -11.08 15.85 2.62
C SER A 174 -11.59 16.03 1.20
N GLY A 175 -10.92 15.37 0.26
CA GLY A 175 -11.04 15.45 -1.18
C GLY A 175 -12.41 15.63 -1.76
N ARG A 176 -12.95 16.78 -1.62
CA ARG A 176 -13.87 17.32 -2.60
C ARG A 176 -13.06 17.61 -3.87
N LEU A 177 -12.62 16.56 -4.53
CA LEU A 177 -12.49 16.67 -5.97
C LEU A 177 -13.84 17.17 -6.44
N LEU A 178 -13.85 18.42 -6.82
CA LEU A 178 -15.02 19.29 -6.98
C LEU A 178 -16.01 18.82 -8.05
N HIS A 179 -15.85 17.61 -8.57
CA HIS A 179 -16.72 17.07 -9.61
C HIS A 179 -17.77 16.13 -9.00
N PRO A 180 -19.07 16.35 -9.25
CA PRO A 180 -20.14 15.47 -8.76
C PRO A 180 -20.02 14.01 -9.17
N ALA A 181 -19.24 13.73 -10.22
CA ALA A 181 -18.93 12.39 -10.72
C ALA A 181 -17.64 11.78 -10.18
N ALA A 182 -17.01 12.41 -9.17
CA ALA A 182 -15.82 11.84 -8.55
C ALA A 182 -16.13 10.47 -7.95
N PRO A 183 -15.24 9.46 -8.14
CA PRO A 183 -15.51 8.12 -7.66
C PRO A 183 -15.49 8.06 -6.12
N PRO A 184 -16.18 7.08 -5.50
CA PRO A 184 -16.34 6.99 -4.04
C PRO A 184 -15.03 7.02 -3.24
N PHE A 185 -13.95 6.40 -3.74
CA PHE A 185 -12.67 6.35 -3.03
C PHE A 185 -12.08 7.74 -2.73
N THR A 186 -12.42 8.76 -3.54
CA THR A 186 -11.85 10.12 -3.38
C THR A 186 -12.25 10.78 -2.07
N ARG A 187 -13.30 10.34 -1.39
CA ARG A 187 -13.68 10.81 -0.06
C ARG A 187 -12.67 10.45 1.03
N HIS A 188 -11.84 9.43 0.77
CA HIS A 188 -10.79 9.00 1.67
C HIS A 188 -9.46 9.71 1.44
N LEU A 189 -9.43 10.68 0.50
CA LEU A 189 -8.24 11.45 0.16
C LEU A 189 -8.36 12.92 0.55
N ILE A 190 -7.24 13.50 0.93
CA ILE A 190 -6.97 14.92 0.81
C ILE A 190 -6.19 15.09 -0.48
N LEU A 191 -6.66 15.98 -1.34
CA LEU A 191 -5.95 16.32 -2.58
C LEU A 191 -5.96 17.83 -2.76
N GLN A 192 -4.76 18.39 -2.90
CA GLN A 192 -4.54 19.82 -3.19
C GLN A 192 -3.79 19.93 -4.51
N PRO A 193 -4.48 20.10 -5.65
CA PRO A 193 -3.86 20.18 -6.97
C PRO A 193 -2.84 21.32 -7.08
N ARG A 194 -1.74 21.08 -7.81
CA ARG A 194 -0.68 22.07 -8.10
C ARG A 194 -0.24 22.07 -9.55
N ILE A 195 -0.36 20.92 -10.23
CA ILE A 195 0.04 20.74 -11.63
C ILE A 195 -1.14 20.11 -12.39
N GLY A 196 -1.33 20.54 -13.63
CA GLY A 196 -2.33 20.04 -14.55
C GLY A 196 -3.53 20.98 -14.71
N ALA A 197 -4.39 20.61 -15.63
CA ALA A 197 -5.65 21.29 -15.92
C ALA A 197 -6.85 20.49 -15.39
N VAL A 198 -8.06 21.01 -15.60
CA VAL A 198 -9.29 20.28 -15.29
C VAL A 198 -9.48 19.14 -16.28
N PRO A 199 -9.77 17.92 -15.83
CA PRO A 199 -10.01 16.79 -16.73
C PRO A 199 -11.27 17.01 -17.58
N PHE A 200 -11.27 16.46 -18.80
CA PHE A 200 -12.37 16.50 -19.78
C PHE A 200 -12.69 17.90 -20.37
N GLU A 201 -11.75 18.84 -20.25
CA GLU A 201 -11.88 20.16 -20.89
C GLU A 201 -11.01 20.29 -22.16
N GLY A 202 -10.33 19.24 -22.62
CA GLY A 202 -9.57 19.22 -23.86
C GLY A 202 -8.33 20.10 -23.83
N SER A 203 -7.60 20.12 -22.73
CA SER A 203 -6.38 20.92 -22.56
C SER A 203 -5.28 20.51 -23.53
N GLU A 204 -4.57 21.49 -24.11
CA GLU A 204 -3.38 21.27 -24.94
C GLU A 204 -2.07 21.22 -24.12
N GLN A 205 -2.13 21.41 -22.80
CA GLN A 205 -0.99 21.29 -21.91
C GLN A 205 -0.43 19.86 -21.89
N PRO A 206 0.83 19.63 -21.44
CA PRO A 206 1.34 18.28 -21.22
C PRO A 206 0.38 17.43 -20.40
N MET A 207 0.30 16.15 -20.73
CA MET A 207 -0.47 15.18 -19.93
C MET A 207 0.26 14.89 -18.62
N GLU A 208 0.19 15.85 -17.70
CA GLU A 208 0.86 15.84 -16.41
C GLU A 208 -0.06 16.40 -15.34
N ILE A 209 -0.14 15.74 -14.22
CA ILE A 209 -0.94 16.12 -13.06
C ILE A 209 -0.11 15.98 -11.79
N GLY A 210 -0.39 16.78 -10.80
CA GLY A 210 0.28 16.67 -9.51
C GLY A 210 -0.38 17.50 -8.42
N GLY A 211 -0.17 17.07 -7.19
CA GLY A 211 -0.71 17.74 -6.03
C GLY A 211 -0.25 17.11 -4.73
N TRP A 212 -0.52 17.80 -3.64
CA TRP A 212 -0.33 17.27 -2.30
C TRP A 212 -1.45 16.31 -1.97
N LEU A 213 -1.08 15.12 -1.50
CA LEU A 213 -2.04 14.09 -1.12
C LEU A 213 -1.79 13.58 0.31
N GLY A 214 -2.86 13.10 0.92
CA GLY A 214 -2.85 12.33 2.15
C GLY A 214 -4.15 11.57 2.33
N LEU A 215 -4.22 10.74 3.34
CA LEU A 215 -5.48 10.12 3.73
C LEU A 215 -6.35 11.15 4.47
N ALA A 216 -7.67 11.10 4.27
CA ALA A 216 -8.63 11.98 4.93
C ALA A 216 -8.63 11.77 6.44
N GLU A 217 -8.56 10.53 6.89
CA GLU A 217 -8.29 10.18 8.28
C GLU A 217 -6.78 10.20 8.51
N PRO A 218 -6.28 11.05 9.45
CA PRO A 218 -4.86 11.20 9.69
C PRO A 218 -4.17 9.88 10.02
N ARG A 219 -3.11 9.57 9.28
CA ARG A 219 -2.33 8.35 9.41
C ARG A 219 -0.90 8.60 8.92
N PRO A 220 0.13 8.16 9.65
CA PRO A 220 1.50 8.27 9.16
C PRO A 220 1.69 7.64 7.78
N VAL A 221 2.48 8.30 6.94
CA VAL A 221 2.83 7.76 5.62
C VAL A 221 3.69 6.52 5.77
N ASP A 222 3.29 5.44 5.12
CA ASP A 222 4.02 4.17 5.07
C ASP A 222 3.97 3.56 3.66
N ALA A 223 4.52 2.36 3.51
CA ALA A 223 4.53 1.67 2.23
C ALA A 223 3.12 1.33 1.70
N LEU A 224 2.15 1.09 2.59
CA LEU A 224 0.76 0.79 2.18
C LEU A 224 0.08 2.02 1.60
N SER A 225 0.21 3.18 2.27
CA SER A 225 -0.31 4.43 1.76
C SER A 225 0.40 4.86 0.46
N LEU A 226 1.72 4.63 0.32
CA LEU A 226 2.44 4.90 -0.93
C LEU A 226 1.96 3.99 -2.08
N ALA A 227 1.69 2.71 -1.83
CA ALA A 227 1.09 1.82 -2.83
C ALA A 227 -0.29 2.32 -3.28
N PHE A 228 -1.11 2.81 -2.33
CA PHE A 228 -2.39 3.43 -2.64
C PHE A 228 -2.21 4.74 -3.41
N PHE A 229 -1.32 5.63 -2.98
CA PHE A 229 -1.08 6.93 -3.62
C PHE A 229 -0.51 6.81 -5.03
N SER A 230 0.14 5.69 -5.36
CA SER A 230 0.70 5.43 -6.70
C SER A 230 -0.37 5.30 -7.81
N ASP A 231 -1.65 5.28 -7.44
CA ASP A 231 -2.80 5.20 -8.35
C ASP A 231 -3.91 6.21 -7.95
N ALA A 232 -3.63 7.18 -7.07
CA ALA A 232 -4.68 7.96 -6.40
C ALA A 232 -5.20 9.16 -7.19
N LEU A 233 -4.48 9.64 -8.20
CA LEU A 233 -4.92 10.76 -9.04
C LEU A 233 -5.67 10.22 -10.27
N PHE A 234 -6.41 11.12 -10.94
CA PHE A 234 -6.99 10.76 -12.23
C PHE A 234 -5.90 10.62 -13.30
N SER A 235 -6.17 9.82 -14.34
CA SER A 235 -5.19 9.54 -15.38
C SER A 235 -4.88 10.78 -16.23
N PRO A 236 -3.61 11.14 -16.44
CA PRO A 236 -3.20 12.33 -17.21
C PRO A 236 -3.82 12.44 -18.60
N PRO A 237 -4.09 11.36 -19.38
CA PRO A 237 -4.79 11.48 -20.67
C PRO A 237 -6.18 12.12 -20.61
N PHE A 238 -6.85 12.11 -19.44
CA PHE A 238 -8.15 12.76 -19.27
C PHE A 238 -8.09 14.28 -19.50
N LEU A 239 -6.91 14.90 -19.39
CA LEU A 239 -6.71 16.31 -19.74
C LEU A 239 -6.99 16.61 -21.21
N ARG A 240 -6.78 15.62 -22.10
CA ARG A 240 -6.97 15.76 -23.57
C ARG A 240 -8.38 15.43 -24.03
N LEU A 241 -9.19 14.80 -23.18
CA LEU A 241 -10.54 14.40 -23.54
C LEU A 241 -11.53 15.56 -23.35
N HIS A 242 -12.60 15.56 -24.16
CA HIS A 242 -13.75 16.45 -24.01
C HIS A 242 -14.96 15.74 -23.41
N GLU A 243 -14.92 14.41 -23.31
CA GLU A 243 -15.99 13.59 -22.74
C GLU A 243 -15.39 12.66 -21.67
N PRO A 244 -16.13 12.35 -20.60
CA PRO A 244 -15.66 11.42 -19.57
C PRO A 244 -15.26 10.07 -20.16
N GLY A 245 -14.13 9.54 -19.64
CA GLY A 245 -13.59 8.24 -19.98
C GLY A 245 -13.31 7.42 -18.73
N THR A 246 -12.84 6.19 -18.92
CA THR A 246 -12.31 5.32 -17.88
C THR A 246 -10.91 4.82 -18.27
N SER A 247 -10.11 4.51 -17.28
CA SER A 247 -8.74 4.06 -17.48
C SER A 247 -8.43 2.84 -16.62
N PRO A 248 -8.97 1.64 -16.94
CA PRO A 248 -8.65 0.45 -16.19
C PRO A 248 -7.16 0.12 -16.33
N THR A 249 -6.51 -0.07 -15.19
CA THR A 249 -5.09 -0.44 -15.11
C THR A 249 -4.90 -1.90 -15.47
N VAL A 250 -3.93 -2.19 -16.33
CA VAL A 250 -3.50 -3.55 -16.70
C VAL A 250 -2.45 -4.04 -15.71
N ASP A 251 -1.40 -3.24 -15.49
CA ASP A 251 -0.38 -3.50 -14.48
C ASP A 251 0.07 -2.22 -13.79
N LEU A 252 0.60 -2.38 -12.59
CA LEU A 252 1.19 -1.30 -11.79
C LEU A 252 2.46 -1.82 -11.13
N THR A 253 3.56 -1.11 -11.32
CA THR A 253 4.81 -1.33 -10.57
C THR A 253 5.10 -0.12 -9.68
N VAL A 254 5.39 -0.38 -8.40
CA VAL A 254 5.82 0.63 -7.41
C VAL A 254 7.20 0.27 -6.90
N HIS A 255 8.14 1.23 -6.96
CA HIS A 255 9.46 1.13 -6.35
C HIS A 255 9.51 2.03 -5.11
N PHE A 256 9.64 1.44 -3.93
CA PHE A 256 9.78 2.15 -2.66
C PHE A 256 11.24 2.58 -2.50
N ARG A 257 11.49 3.90 -2.52
CA ARG A 257 12.85 4.48 -2.54
C ARG A 257 13.39 4.69 -1.15
N THR A 258 12.51 4.83 -0.17
CA THR A 258 12.84 5.12 1.23
C THR A 258 12.15 4.13 2.16
N SER A 259 12.86 3.65 3.19
CA SER A 259 12.23 2.87 4.27
C SER A 259 11.39 3.79 5.15
N LEU A 260 10.18 3.38 5.50
CA LEU A 260 9.25 4.14 6.33
C LEU A 260 8.94 3.36 7.62
N PRO A 261 8.69 4.05 8.74
CA PRO A 261 8.75 5.51 8.90
C PRO A 261 10.20 6.04 8.87
N ARG A 262 10.37 7.29 8.44
CA ARG A 262 11.70 7.94 8.39
C ARG A 262 12.16 8.48 9.74
N VAL A 263 11.21 8.76 10.63
CA VAL A 263 11.41 9.29 11.97
C VAL A 263 10.66 8.41 12.98
N ALA A 264 11.06 8.47 14.24
CA ALA A 264 10.45 7.64 15.28
C ALA A 264 9.00 8.03 15.60
N ASP A 265 8.64 9.31 15.44
CA ASP A 265 7.30 9.86 15.69
C ASP A 265 6.83 10.64 14.43
N PRO A 266 6.31 9.94 13.41
CA PRO A 266 5.88 10.57 12.18
C PRO A 266 4.56 11.32 12.37
N ASP A 267 4.45 12.52 11.78
CA ASP A 267 3.19 13.27 11.75
C ASP A 267 2.10 12.50 10.99
N PRO A 268 1.00 12.09 11.63
CA PRO A 268 -0.10 11.43 10.94
C PRO A 268 -0.80 12.36 9.93
N GLY A 269 -0.54 13.67 10.05
CA GLY A 269 -1.06 14.71 9.16
C GLY A 269 -0.17 15.02 7.96
N GLU A 270 1.00 14.42 7.81
CA GLU A 270 1.91 14.73 6.70
C GLU A 270 1.27 14.43 5.34
N LEU A 271 1.36 15.41 4.42
CA LEU A 271 0.98 15.23 3.01
C LEU A 271 2.23 14.94 2.19
N CYS A 272 2.10 14.06 1.19
CA CYS A 272 3.11 13.80 0.18
C CYS A 272 2.77 14.57 -1.09
N PHE A 273 3.76 14.99 -1.86
CA PHE A 273 3.55 15.48 -3.22
C PHE A 273 3.64 14.34 -4.21
N ALA A 274 2.59 14.13 -5.01
CA ALA A 274 2.63 13.17 -6.12
C ALA A 274 2.52 13.88 -7.46
N ARG A 275 3.24 13.37 -8.46
CA ARG A 275 3.19 13.81 -9.85
C ARG A 275 3.12 12.60 -10.76
N PHE A 276 2.15 12.62 -11.68
CA PHE A 276 1.99 11.59 -12.70
C PHE A 276 1.99 12.23 -14.09
N ARG A 277 2.58 11.54 -15.06
CA ARG A 277 2.63 11.95 -16.44
C ARG A 277 2.46 10.80 -17.40
N THR A 278 1.90 11.10 -18.56
CA THR A 278 1.79 10.20 -19.71
C THR A 278 2.48 10.83 -20.90
N GLY A 279 3.35 10.08 -21.56
CA GLY A 279 4.04 10.52 -22.77
C GLY A 279 3.31 10.15 -24.05
N ILE A 280 2.60 9.03 -24.07
CA ILE A 280 1.94 8.49 -25.25
C ILE A 280 0.61 7.80 -24.90
N VAL A 281 -0.38 8.01 -25.77
CA VAL A 281 -1.58 7.19 -25.88
C VAL A 281 -1.63 6.62 -27.28
N HIS A 282 -1.55 5.30 -27.42
CA HIS A 282 -1.54 4.64 -28.72
C HIS A 282 -2.25 3.29 -28.66
N GLU A 283 -3.03 2.97 -29.68
CA GLU A 283 -3.84 1.73 -29.76
C GLU A 283 -4.76 1.52 -28.53
N GLY A 284 -5.18 2.62 -27.88
CA GLY A 284 -6.02 2.56 -26.69
C GLY A 284 -5.25 2.30 -25.38
N PHE A 285 -3.92 2.16 -25.42
CA PHE A 285 -3.09 2.02 -24.24
C PHE A 285 -2.29 3.29 -23.95
N PHE A 286 -1.97 3.51 -22.69
CA PHE A 286 -1.05 4.55 -22.24
C PHE A 286 -0.24 4.07 -21.06
N GLU A 287 0.98 4.60 -20.96
CA GLU A 287 1.78 4.49 -19.74
C GLU A 287 1.51 5.67 -18.83
N GLU A 288 1.69 5.47 -17.53
CA GLU A 288 1.71 6.53 -16.55
C GLU A 288 2.93 6.37 -15.64
N ASP A 289 3.82 7.38 -15.63
CA ASP A 289 4.96 7.46 -14.74
C ASP A 289 4.61 8.33 -13.53
N GLY A 290 4.79 7.78 -12.33
CA GLY A 290 4.54 8.44 -11.06
C GLY A 290 5.78 8.67 -10.23
N VAL A 291 5.83 9.78 -9.50
CA VAL A 291 6.83 10.03 -8.45
C VAL A 291 6.12 10.66 -7.26
N ILE A 292 6.48 10.19 -6.07
CA ILE A 292 5.96 10.67 -4.79
C ILE A 292 7.11 11.16 -3.92
N TRP A 293 7.01 12.38 -3.43
CA TRP A 293 7.98 13.02 -2.53
C TRP A 293 7.36 13.33 -1.18
N ALA A 294 8.19 13.30 -0.14
CA ALA A 294 7.90 13.98 1.11
C ALA A 294 8.04 15.50 0.95
N GLN A 295 7.56 16.26 1.92
CA GLN A 295 7.61 17.73 1.89
C GLN A 295 9.05 18.28 1.88
N ASP A 296 10.02 17.54 2.41
CA ASP A 296 11.44 17.91 2.40
C ASP A 296 12.15 17.60 1.07
N GLY A 297 11.41 17.09 0.06
CA GLY A 297 11.95 16.73 -1.25
C GLY A 297 12.53 15.31 -1.34
N THR A 298 12.51 14.54 -0.27
CA THR A 298 12.92 13.12 -0.31
C THR A 298 11.97 12.31 -1.21
N VAL A 299 12.51 11.58 -2.19
CA VAL A 299 11.72 10.67 -3.02
C VAL A 299 11.30 9.46 -2.18
N LEU A 300 10.01 9.27 -2.02
CA LEU A 300 9.41 8.15 -1.26
C LEU A 300 9.14 6.94 -2.14
N ALA A 301 8.54 7.18 -3.32
CA ALA A 301 8.21 6.13 -4.27
C ALA A 301 8.25 6.63 -5.72
N GLN A 302 8.43 5.68 -6.64
CA GLN A 302 8.22 5.84 -8.06
C GLN A 302 7.30 4.74 -8.55
N SER A 303 6.42 5.05 -9.51
CA SER A 303 5.52 4.06 -10.11
C SER A 303 5.54 4.14 -11.62
N ARG A 304 5.18 3.03 -12.26
CA ARG A 304 4.80 2.96 -13.66
C ARG A 304 3.62 2.03 -13.79
N GLN A 305 2.60 2.46 -14.56
CA GLN A 305 1.49 1.58 -14.93
C GLN A 305 1.26 1.59 -16.43
N LEU A 306 0.71 0.49 -16.93
CA LEU A 306 0.06 0.40 -18.22
C LEU A 306 -1.45 0.39 -18.00
N ALA A 307 -2.17 1.26 -18.69
CA ALA A 307 -3.63 1.33 -18.60
C ALA A 307 -4.28 1.45 -19.98
N ILE A 308 -5.58 1.18 -20.04
CA ILE A 308 -6.40 1.27 -21.25
C ILE A 308 -7.22 2.55 -21.16
N LEU A 309 -7.16 3.40 -22.19
CA LEU A 309 -8.03 4.57 -22.30
C LEU A 309 -9.33 4.18 -23.02
N MET A 310 -10.44 4.24 -22.32
CA MET A 310 -11.76 3.88 -22.86
C MET A 310 -12.72 5.07 -22.79
N ALA A 311 -13.32 5.43 -23.90
CA ALA A 311 -14.47 6.34 -23.89
C ALA A 311 -15.68 5.66 -23.22
N LEU A 312 -16.46 6.41 -22.45
CA LEU A 312 -17.72 5.89 -21.96
C LEU A 312 -18.72 5.82 -23.13
N PRO A 313 -19.56 4.78 -23.20
CA PRO A 313 -20.62 4.71 -24.19
C PRO A 313 -21.55 5.92 -24.02
N LYS A 314 -21.90 6.57 -25.13
CA LYS A 314 -22.92 7.63 -25.11
C LYS A 314 -24.23 7.01 -24.61
N ARG A 315 -24.83 7.62 -23.58
CA ARG A 315 -26.15 7.23 -23.07
C ARG A 315 -27.25 7.62 -24.03
#